data_e3884bb031e948772ddcb778625fd2de
#
_entry.id   e3884bb031e948772ddcb778625fd2de
#
_cell.length_a   1.000
_cell.length_b   1.000
_cell.length_c   1.000
_cell.angle_alpha   90.00
_cell.angle_beta   90.00
_cell.angle_gamma   90.00
#
_symmetry.space_group_name_H-M   'P 1'
#
loop_
_entity.id
_entity.type
_entity.pdbx_description
1 polymer ?
#
loop_
_entity_poly.entity_id
_entity_poly.type
_entity_poly.pdbx_seq_one_letter_code
_entity_poly.pdbx_strand_id
1 'polypeptide(L)'
;MNDKQEAKFQELTGRPVGHLVCKMAVPTIISMMVTACYNMVDTYFVGQLHSNSATGAVGVVFSLMAVIQAVGFFFGHGSGNYISRQLGRHETADAEKMAATGVTLAFLAGCVILVLGQIFLTPLARLLGSTDTILPYARSYLRIILLGAPYMTASFVLNNQLRFQGSAAYGMVGIAAGAVLNVGLDPLLIFGLNMGVAGAALATILSQLASFCMLLLGCARGGNLRIRLKNLCFRRDLFLEIGKGGLPSLCRQGLASIATICLNRSAGLYGDAAIAAMSVVSRAMMLAQSALIGFGQGFQPVCGFNYGAGLYHRVKEGFRFCVKWSTVFLTAVSVLGLVLAPQIIAVFRNDPDVIAFGARALRLQCLAFPLCGVIVISSMLTQTINKVWQASVLAVARQGLFFIPAVLALPHIWGELGVQLAQPVSDVCAFALTVPLVLGVLRDMDRQQRLEKIR
;
A
#
# COMPACT_ATOMS: atom_id res chain seq x y z
N MET A 1 -10.11 30.36 -5.35
CA MET A 1 -10.43 29.28 -4.40
C MET A 1 -11.81 29.51 -3.80
N ASN A 2 -12.54 28.47 -3.49
CA ASN A 2 -13.83 28.52 -2.78
C ASN A 2 -13.52 28.60 -1.27
N ASP A 3 -14.41 29.18 -0.45
CA ASP A 3 -14.21 29.35 1.01
C ASP A 3 -13.79 28.06 1.72
N LYS A 4 -14.32 26.92 1.27
CA LYS A 4 -13.99 25.60 1.80
C LYS A 4 -12.55 25.18 1.49
N GLN A 5 -12.04 25.55 0.32
CA GLN A 5 -10.67 25.27 -0.11
C GLN A 5 -9.68 26.15 0.65
N GLU A 6 -10.04 27.42 0.86
CA GLU A 6 -9.24 28.36 1.64
C GLU A 6 -9.16 27.93 3.10
N ALA A 7 -10.29 27.57 3.72
CA ALA A 7 -10.31 27.04 5.08
C ALA A 7 -9.43 25.79 5.24
N LYS A 8 -9.45 24.89 4.24
CA LYS A 8 -8.63 23.69 4.25
C LYS A 8 -7.15 23.98 4.05
N PHE A 9 -6.83 24.93 3.19
CA PHE A 9 -5.45 25.40 3.01
C PHE A 9 -4.92 25.99 4.32
N GLN A 10 -5.66 26.88 4.95
CA GLN A 10 -5.26 27.49 6.23
C GLN A 10 -5.16 26.47 7.35
N GLU A 11 -6.04 25.48 7.38
CA GLU A 11 -5.92 24.37 8.32
C GLU A 11 -4.58 23.62 8.14
N LEU A 12 -4.25 23.19 6.92
CA LEU A 12 -3.08 22.35 6.63
C LEU A 12 -1.74 23.11 6.68
N THR A 13 -1.76 24.43 6.51
CA THR A 13 -0.56 25.27 6.54
C THR A 13 -0.38 26.06 7.83
N GLY A 14 -1.44 26.26 8.62
CA GLY A 14 -1.42 27.13 9.82
C GLY A 14 -1.38 26.38 11.15
N ARG A 15 -2.04 25.21 11.28
CA ARG A 15 -2.09 24.46 12.54
C ARG A 15 -0.77 23.75 12.87
N PRO A 16 -0.52 23.37 14.14
CA PRO A 16 0.68 22.60 14.54
C PRO A 16 0.82 21.33 13.71
N VAL A 17 2.01 21.10 13.15
CA VAL A 17 2.27 20.02 12.18
C VAL A 17 2.00 18.65 12.77
N GLY A 18 2.43 18.40 14.03
CA GLY A 18 2.18 17.11 14.70
C GLY A 18 0.70 16.79 14.83
N HIS A 19 -0.14 17.78 15.19
CA HIS A 19 -1.59 17.61 15.28
C HIS A 19 -2.22 17.28 13.91
N LEU A 20 -1.77 17.96 12.86
CA LEU A 20 -2.25 17.71 11.50
C LEU A 20 -1.90 16.32 11.01
N VAL A 21 -0.65 15.89 11.22
CA VAL A 21 -0.20 14.56 10.87
C VAL A 21 -1.05 13.51 11.60
N CYS A 22 -1.26 13.63 12.90
CA CYS A 22 -2.11 12.70 13.65
C CYS A 22 -3.55 12.69 13.13
N LYS A 23 -4.13 13.87 12.86
CA LYS A 23 -5.49 13.99 12.32
C LYS A 23 -5.66 13.28 10.98
N MET A 24 -4.65 13.33 10.11
CA MET A 24 -4.66 12.62 8.82
C MET A 24 -4.26 11.15 8.95
N ALA A 25 -3.36 10.82 9.89
CA ALA A 25 -2.85 9.47 10.07
C ALA A 25 -3.88 8.51 10.66
N VAL A 26 -4.68 8.94 11.64
CA VAL A 26 -5.67 8.07 12.27
C VAL A 26 -6.62 7.43 11.25
N PRO A 27 -7.31 8.18 10.36
CA PRO A 27 -8.15 7.58 9.34
C PRO A 27 -7.39 6.66 8.38
N THR A 28 -6.16 7.01 8.01
CA THR A 28 -5.36 6.20 7.08
C THR A 28 -4.83 4.91 7.72
N ILE A 29 -4.43 4.95 8.99
CA ILE A 29 -4.07 3.75 9.75
C ILE A 29 -5.27 2.81 9.84
N ILE A 30 -6.44 3.33 10.22
CA ILE A 30 -7.68 2.55 10.29
C ILE A 30 -7.99 1.91 8.93
N SER A 31 -7.90 2.67 7.84
CA SER A 31 -8.12 2.16 6.48
C SER A 31 -7.17 1.02 6.13
N MET A 32 -5.88 1.16 6.46
CA MET A 32 -4.87 0.13 6.18
C MET A 32 -5.09 -1.13 7.04
N MET A 33 -5.42 -0.95 8.32
CA MET A 33 -5.71 -2.06 9.22
C MET A 33 -7.00 -2.80 8.81
N VAL A 34 -8.05 -2.07 8.46
CA VAL A 34 -9.31 -2.65 7.95
C VAL A 34 -9.05 -3.45 6.66
N THR A 35 -8.23 -2.92 5.75
CA THR A 35 -7.86 -3.63 4.52
C THR A 35 -7.10 -4.92 4.83
N ALA A 36 -6.16 -4.89 5.76
CA ALA A 36 -5.41 -6.08 6.18
C ALA A 36 -6.32 -7.13 6.83
N CYS A 37 -7.20 -6.72 7.74
CA CYS A 37 -8.16 -7.61 8.40
C CYS A 37 -9.17 -8.22 7.42
N TYR A 38 -9.69 -7.42 6.51
CA TYR A 38 -10.61 -7.86 5.46
C TYR A 38 -10.01 -9.00 4.62
N ASN A 39 -8.77 -8.86 4.16
CA ASN A 39 -8.10 -9.90 3.40
C ASN A 39 -7.91 -11.21 4.20
N MET A 40 -7.72 -11.11 5.52
CA MET A 40 -7.63 -12.28 6.40
C MET A 40 -8.98 -12.98 6.55
N VAL A 41 -10.06 -12.21 6.72
CA VAL A 41 -11.42 -12.72 6.89
C VAL A 41 -11.91 -13.43 5.63
N ASP A 42 -11.69 -12.85 4.45
CA ASP A 42 -12.02 -13.47 3.16
C ASP A 42 -11.31 -14.83 3.00
N THR A 43 -10.02 -14.88 3.30
CA THR A 43 -9.25 -16.13 3.27
C THR A 43 -9.80 -17.17 4.27
N TYR A 44 -10.25 -16.73 5.44
CA TYR A 44 -10.84 -17.62 6.45
C TYR A 44 -12.13 -18.26 5.95
N PHE A 45 -13.07 -17.49 5.40
CA PHE A 45 -14.34 -18.02 4.91
C PHE A 45 -14.16 -18.99 3.74
N VAL A 46 -13.26 -18.70 2.81
CA VAL A 46 -12.97 -19.63 1.72
C VAL A 46 -12.28 -20.90 2.22
N GLY A 47 -11.44 -20.78 3.25
CA GLY A 47 -10.83 -21.93 3.92
C GLY A 47 -11.85 -22.90 4.54
N GLN A 48 -13.02 -22.41 4.97
CA GLN A 48 -14.12 -23.23 5.50
C GLN A 48 -14.83 -24.10 4.45
N LEU A 49 -14.56 -23.90 3.16
CA LEU A 49 -15.05 -24.79 2.10
C LEU A 49 -14.41 -26.20 2.13
N HIS A 50 -13.40 -26.41 3.00
CA HIS A 50 -12.68 -27.70 3.15
C HIS A 50 -12.14 -28.27 1.83
N SER A 51 -11.86 -27.42 0.84
CA SER A 51 -11.32 -27.77 -0.45
C SER A 51 -9.95 -27.10 -0.65
N ASN A 52 -8.89 -27.89 -0.74
CA ASN A 52 -7.54 -27.39 -1.00
C ASN A 52 -7.47 -26.65 -2.35
N SER A 53 -8.21 -27.11 -3.36
CA SER A 53 -8.27 -26.49 -4.67
C SER A 53 -8.99 -25.14 -4.65
N ALA A 54 -10.07 -25.01 -3.86
CA ALA A 54 -10.77 -23.75 -3.67
C ALA A 54 -9.90 -22.71 -2.93
N THR A 55 -9.23 -23.15 -1.87
CA THR A 55 -8.28 -22.29 -1.13
C THR A 55 -7.08 -21.89 -1.99
N GLY A 56 -6.57 -22.81 -2.83
CA GLY A 56 -5.52 -22.52 -3.80
C GLY A 56 -5.95 -21.47 -4.84
N ALA A 57 -7.20 -21.52 -5.29
CA ALA A 57 -7.75 -20.53 -6.23
C ALA A 57 -7.75 -19.11 -5.65
N VAL A 58 -8.00 -18.95 -4.35
CA VAL A 58 -7.91 -17.63 -3.66
C VAL A 58 -6.49 -17.07 -3.76
N GLY A 59 -5.47 -17.91 -3.55
CA GLY A 59 -4.07 -17.50 -3.70
C GLY A 59 -3.74 -16.97 -5.11
N VAL A 60 -4.27 -17.64 -6.14
CA VAL A 60 -4.13 -17.22 -7.55
C VAL A 60 -4.78 -15.85 -7.76
N VAL A 61 -5.99 -15.66 -7.24
CA VAL A 61 -6.75 -14.39 -7.37
C VAL A 61 -6.09 -13.26 -6.60
N PHE A 62 -5.48 -13.53 -5.45
CA PHE A 62 -4.72 -12.54 -4.69
C PHE A 62 -3.62 -11.87 -5.54
N SER A 63 -2.99 -12.64 -6.41
CA SER A 63 -1.97 -12.11 -7.34
C SER A 63 -2.58 -11.11 -8.33
N LEU A 64 -3.78 -11.38 -8.87
CA LEU A 64 -4.50 -10.43 -9.71
C LEU A 64 -4.93 -9.18 -8.93
N MET A 65 -5.44 -9.36 -7.72
CA MET A 65 -5.81 -8.24 -6.85
C MET A 65 -4.61 -7.33 -6.55
N ALA A 66 -3.43 -7.91 -6.35
CA ALA A 66 -2.19 -7.15 -6.18
C ALA A 66 -1.83 -6.32 -7.42
N VAL A 67 -2.05 -6.84 -8.62
CA VAL A 67 -1.86 -6.09 -9.88
C VAL A 67 -2.85 -4.94 -9.98
N ILE A 68 -4.14 -5.18 -9.71
CA ILE A 68 -5.19 -4.13 -9.72
C ILE A 68 -4.83 -3.04 -8.71
N GLN A 69 -4.39 -3.42 -7.52
CA GLN A 69 -3.95 -2.49 -6.46
C GLN A 69 -2.71 -1.69 -6.88
N ALA A 70 -1.73 -2.34 -7.51
CA ALA A 70 -0.52 -1.68 -7.99
C ALA A 70 -0.83 -0.61 -9.03
N VAL A 71 -1.73 -0.91 -9.99
CA VAL A 71 -2.23 0.05 -10.99
C VAL A 71 -3.00 1.18 -10.30
N GLY A 72 -3.87 0.87 -9.35
CA GLY A 72 -4.60 1.87 -8.57
C GLY A 72 -3.67 2.80 -7.79
N PHE A 73 -2.62 2.28 -7.15
CA PHE A 73 -1.63 3.09 -6.45
C PHE A 73 -0.73 3.90 -7.40
N PHE A 74 -0.41 3.37 -8.58
CA PHE A 74 0.33 4.13 -9.59
C PHE A 74 -0.42 5.42 -9.95
N PHE A 75 -1.67 5.33 -10.36
CA PHE A 75 -2.48 6.50 -10.69
C PHE A 75 -2.85 7.32 -9.45
N GLY A 76 -3.12 6.66 -8.31
CA GLY A 76 -3.53 7.29 -7.07
C GLY A 76 -2.44 8.15 -6.43
N HIS A 77 -1.23 7.62 -6.28
CA HIS A 77 -0.09 8.39 -5.77
C HIS A 77 0.44 9.38 -6.80
N GLY A 78 0.45 9.00 -8.08
CA GLY A 78 0.87 9.90 -9.17
C GLY A 78 0.03 11.17 -9.22
N SER A 79 -1.30 11.03 -9.28
CA SER A 79 -2.21 12.17 -9.29
C SER A 79 -2.29 12.88 -7.92
N GLY A 80 -2.36 12.11 -6.83
CA GLY A 80 -2.55 12.65 -5.49
C GLY A 80 -1.40 13.54 -5.02
N ASN A 81 -0.16 13.12 -5.22
CA ASN A 81 1.02 13.94 -4.88
C ASN A 81 1.04 15.27 -5.64
N TYR A 82 0.69 15.25 -6.92
CA TYR A 82 0.55 16.46 -7.72
C TYR A 82 -0.56 17.36 -7.18
N ILE A 83 -1.74 16.81 -6.91
CA ILE A 83 -2.90 17.53 -6.37
C ILE A 83 -2.53 18.26 -5.07
N SER A 84 -1.89 17.58 -4.12
CA SER A 84 -1.54 18.20 -2.83
C SER A 84 -0.57 19.37 -3.00
N ARG A 85 0.42 19.26 -3.91
CA ARG A 85 1.34 20.37 -4.21
C ARG A 85 0.66 21.55 -4.89
N GLN A 86 -0.24 21.28 -5.86
CA GLN A 86 -0.96 22.36 -6.55
C GLN A 86 -1.96 23.07 -5.65
N LEU A 87 -2.64 22.35 -4.76
CA LEU A 87 -3.48 22.97 -3.74
C LEU A 87 -2.66 23.83 -2.78
N GLY A 88 -1.43 23.43 -2.45
CA GLY A 88 -0.49 24.23 -1.69
C GLY A 88 -0.04 25.50 -2.41
N ARG A 89 -0.05 25.50 -3.75
CA ARG A 89 0.27 26.67 -4.61
C ARG A 89 -0.95 27.54 -4.95
N HIS A 90 -2.11 27.23 -4.45
CA HIS A 90 -3.41 27.82 -4.84
C HIS A 90 -3.83 27.59 -6.30
N GLU A 91 -3.22 26.61 -6.98
CA GLU A 91 -3.52 26.25 -8.37
C GLU A 91 -4.62 25.18 -8.44
N THR A 92 -5.83 25.54 -8.03
CA THR A 92 -6.96 24.61 -7.91
C THR A 92 -7.45 24.06 -9.26
N ALA A 93 -7.37 24.87 -10.33
CA ALA A 93 -7.80 24.45 -11.67
C ALA A 93 -6.95 23.28 -12.21
N ASP A 94 -5.63 23.31 -12.01
CA ASP A 94 -4.74 22.22 -12.43
C ASP A 94 -4.90 21.00 -11.53
N ALA A 95 -5.17 21.19 -10.25
CA ALA A 95 -5.51 20.10 -9.34
C ALA A 95 -6.81 19.39 -9.75
N GLU A 96 -7.85 20.13 -10.16
CA GLU A 96 -9.11 19.55 -10.66
C GLU A 96 -8.93 18.76 -11.96
N LYS A 97 -8.13 19.30 -12.91
CA LYS A 97 -7.78 18.58 -14.15
C LYS A 97 -7.05 17.26 -13.86
N MET A 98 -6.06 17.31 -12.96
CA MET A 98 -5.32 16.12 -12.54
C MET A 98 -6.24 15.10 -11.85
N ALA A 99 -7.16 15.54 -10.99
CA ALA A 99 -8.08 14.66 -10.30
C ALA A 99 -8.99 13.90 -11.29
N ALA A 100 -9.60 14.61 -12.24
CA ALA A 100 -10.44 13.99 -13.26
C ALA A 100 -9.64 13.05 -14.17
N THR A 101 -8.45 13.47 -14.62
CA THR A 101 -7.59 12.68 -15.50
C THR A 101 -7.10 11.41 -14.80
N GLY A 102 -6.64 11.50 -13.55
CA GLY A 102 -6.14 10.36 -12.78
C GLY A 102 -7.20 9.28 -12.55
N VAL A 103 -8.42 9.66 -12.17
CA VAL A 103 -9.53 8.71 -11.98
C VAL A 103 -9.93 8.07 -13.31
N THR A 104 -10.05 8.85 -14.39
CA THR A 104 -10.44 8.35 -15.69
C THR A 104 -9.40 7.37 -16.26
N LEU A 105 -8.12 7.71 -16.16
CA LEU A 105 -7.05 6.82 -16.63
C LEU A 105 -6.99 5.51 -15.84
N ALA A 106 -7.20 5.57 -14.52
CA ALA A 106 -7.27 4.36 -13.70
C ALA A 106 -8.46 3.48 -14.08
N PHE A 107 -9.62 4.09 -14.31
CA PHE A 107 -10.82 3.37 -14.77
C PHE A 107 -10.56 2.71 -16.14
N LEU A 108 -9.97 3.42 -17.10
CA LEU A 108 -9.60 2.87 -18.40
C LEU A 108 -8.56 1.75 -18.28
N ALA A 109 -7.55 1.91 -17.43
CA ALA A 109 -6.58 0.84 -17.15
C ALA A 109 -7.27 -0.40 -16.58
N GLY A 110 -8.23 -0.22 -15.67
CA GLY A 110 -9.08 -1.30 -15.18
C GLY A 110 -9.92 -1.97 -16.26
N CYS A 111 -10.45 -1.20 -17.22
CA CYS A 111 -11.14 -1.75 -18.39
C CYS A 111 -10.18 -2.58 -19.29
N VAL A 112 -8.95 -2.14 -19.46
CA VAL A 112 -7.93 -2.91 -20.19
C VAL A 112 -7.63 -4.22 -19.46
N ILE A 113 -7.46 -4.19 -18.14
CA ILE A 113 -7.29 -5.40 -17.32
C ILE A 113 -8.50 -6.33 -17.46
N LEU A 114 -9.72 -5.80 -17.43
CA LEU A 114 -10.94 -6.58 -17.63
C LEU A 114 -10.96 -7.27 -18.99
N VAL A 115 -10.78 -6.52 -20.07
CA VAL A 115 -10.86 -7.06 -21.44
C VAL A 115 -9.77 -8.09 -21.70
N LEU A 116 -8.52 -7.75 -21.42
CA LEU A 116 -7.39 -8.68 -21.62
C LEU A 116 -7.50 -9.90 -20.70
N GLY A 117 -7.91 -9.70 -19.43
CA GLY A 117 -8.10 -10.78 -18.47
C GLY A 117 -9.21 -11.75 -18.87
N GLN A 118 -10.33 -11.25 -19.42
CA GLN A 118 -11.42 -12.11 -19.91
C GLN A 118 -11.03 -12.87 -21.19
N ILE A 119 -10.33 -12.22 -22.13
CA ILE A 119 -9.87 -12.87 -23.36
C ILE A 119 -8.83 -13.96 -23.06
N PHE A 120 -7.88 -13.67 -22.19
CA PHE A 120 -6.77 -14.57 -21.82
C PHE A 120 -6.98 -15.23 -20.44
N LEU A 121 -8.21 -15.56 -20.07
CA LEU A 121 -8.55 -16.01 -18.72
C LEU A 121 -7.76 -17.27 -18.31
N THR A 122 -7.69 -18.28 -19.18
CA THR A 122 -6.95 -19.52 -18.88
C THR A 122 -5.43 -19.31 -18.83
N PRO A 123 -4.80 -18.67 -19.82
CA PRO A 123 -3.38 -18.32 -19.74
C PRO A 123 -3.05 -17.45 -18.52
N LEU A 124 -3.90 -16.51 -18.16
CA LEU A 124 -3.75 -15.66 -16.98
C LEU A 124 -3.78 -16.49 -15.70
N ALA A 125 -4.76 -17.38 -15.53
CA ALA A 125 -4.85 -18.26 -14.38
C ALA A 125 -3.59 -19.12 -14.21
N ARG A 126 -3.07 -19.67 -15.30
CA ARG A 126 -1.84 -20.48 -15.29
C ARG A 126 -0.60 -19.63 -14.97
N LEU A 127 -0.50 -18.42 -15.54
CA LEU A 127 0.58 -17.48 -15.24
C LEU A 127 0.61 -17.10 -13.76
N LEU A 128 -0.56 -16.96 -13.14
CA LEU A 128 -0.72 -16.66 -11.72
C LEU A 128 -0.49 -17.87 -10.80
N GLY A 129 -0.18 -19.05 -11.34
CA GLY A 129 0.19 -20.22 -10.57
C GLY A 129 -0.90 -21.29 -10.40
N SER A 130 -1.95 -21.28 -11.23
CA SER A 130 -3.01 -22.27 -11.19
C SER A 130 -2.53 -23.62 -11.76
N THR A 131 -2.74 -24.69 -10.98
CA THR A 131 -2.58 -26.09 -11.44
C THR A 131 -3.85 -26.59 -12.13
N ASP A 132 -3.80 -27.76 -12.76
CA ASP A 132 -4.97 -28.33 -13.46
C ASP A 132 -6.16 -28.57 -12.52
N THR A 133 -5.92 -28.90 -11.25
CA THR A 133 -6.95 -29.09 -10.22
C THR A 133 -7.54 -27.79 -9.72
N ILE A 134 -6.74 -26.72 -9.66
CA ILE A 134 -7.13 -25.38 -9.20
C ILE A 134 -7.82 -24.58 -10.33
N LEU A 135 -7.49 -24.88 -11.58
CA LEU A 135 -7.88 -24.09 -12.75
C LEU A 135 -9.40 -23.83 -12.87
N PRO A 136 -10.30 -24.80 -12.67
CA PRO A 136 -11.74 -24.54 -12.74
C PRO A 136 -12.21 -23.50 -11.71
N TYR A 137 -11.74 -23.61 -10.48
CA TYR A 137 -12.07 -22.68 -9.39
C TYR A 137 -11.44 -21.30 -9.63
N ALA A 138 -10.18 -21.26 -10.05
CA ALA A 138 -9.47 -20.02 -10.37
C ALA A 138 -10.16 -19.28 -11.55
N ARG A 139 -10.57 -19.97 -12.59
CA ARG A 139 -11.30 -19.37 -13.72
C ARG A 139 -12.64 -18.77 -13.28
N SER A 140 -13.41 -19.47 -12.47
CA SER A 140 -14.68 -18.98 -11.95
C SER A 140 -14.48 -17.72 -11.11
N TYR A 141 -13.50 -17.73 -10.22
CA TYR A 141 -13.19 -16.61 -9.36
C TYR A 141 -12.64 -15.39 -10.15
N LEU A 142 -11.63 -15.62 -11.01
CA LEU A 142 -10.99 -14.57 -11.81
C LEU A 142 -11.99 -13.89 -12.76
N ARG A 143 -12.89 -14.66 -13.39
CA ARG A 143 -13.92 -14.12 -14.29
C ARG A 143 -14.78 -13.08 -13.59
N ILE A 144 -15.18 -13.34 -12.36
CA ILE A 144 -16.01 -12.44 -11.56
C ILE A 144 -15.20 -11.23 -11.08
N ILE A 145 -14.02 -11.44 -10.52
CA ILE A 145 -13.15 -10.36 -10.01
C ILE A 145 -12.77 -9.37 -11.13
N LEU A 146 -12.49 -9.86 -12.33
CA LEU A 146 -12.15 -9.01 -13.47
C LEU A 146 -13.28 -8.02 -13.82
N LEU A 147 -14.54 -8.38 -13.63
CA LEU A 147 -15.67 -7.45 -13.82
C LEU A 147 -15.58 -6.24 -12.89
N GLY A 148 -14.97 -6.42 -11.71
CA GLY A 148 -14.74 -5.36 -10.75
C GLY A 148 -13.53 -4.48 -11.03
N ALA A 149 -12.59 -4.92 -11.86
CA ALA A 149 -11.31 -4.24 -12.08
C ALA A 149 -11.44 -2.74 -12.41
N PRO A 150 -12.36 -2.26 -13.28
CA PRO A 150 -12.47 -0.85 -13.61
C PRO A 150 -12.79 0.04 -12.40
N TYR A 151 -13.81 -0.31 -11.62
CA TYR A 151 -14.17 0.51 -10.46
C TYR A 151 -13.26 0.27 -9.25
N MET A 152 -12.60 -0.88 -9.15
CA MET A 152 -11.60 -1.14 -8.12
C MET A 152 -10.36 -0.26 -8.30
N THR A 153 -9.80 -0.19 -9.50
CA THR A 153 -8.68 0.72 -9.80
C THR A 153 -9.04 2.17 -9.54
N ALA A 154 -10.23 2.60 -9.97
CA ALA A 154 -10.74 3.93 -9.73
C ALA A 154 -10.97 4.22 -8.22
N SER A 155 -11.44 3.24 -7.44
CA SER A 155 -11.61 3.35 -5.98
C SER A 155 -10.29 3.64 -5.27
N PHE A 156 -9.22 2.95 -5.65
CA PHE A 156 -7.88 3.22 -5.09
C PHE A 156 -7.44 4.65 -5.38
N VAL A 157 -7.71 5.16 -6.58
CA VAL A 157 -7.37 6.54 -6.95
C VAL A 157 -8.22 7.54 -6.17
N LEU A 158 -9.55 7.34 -6.08
CA LEU A 158 -10.45 8.21 -5.32
C LEU A 158 -10.06 8.29 -3.85
N ASN A 159 -9.77 7.16 -3.24
CA ASN A 159 -9.30 7.09 -1.84
C ASN A 159 -8.00 7.89 -1.64
N ASN A 160 -7.03 7.69 -2.53
CA ASN A 160 -5.77 8.43 -2.49
C ASN A 160 -6.00 9.94 -2.70
N GLN A 161 -6.76 10.32 -3.71
CA GLN A 161 -7.05 11.73 -3.99
C GLN A 161 -7.78 12.42 -2.85
N LEU A 162 -8.79 11.77 -2.21
CA LEU A 162 -9.44 12.29 -1.01
C LEU A 162 -8.44 12.56 0.11
N ARG A 163 -7.53 11.64 0.34
CA ARG A 163 -6.48 11.78 1.34
C ARG A 163 -5.55 12.96 1.01
N PHE A 164 -5.05 13.05 -0.21
CA PHE A 164 -4.14 14.11 -0.65
C PHE A 164 -4.77 15.49 -0.68
N GLN A 165 -6.10 15.57 -0.71
CA GLN A 165 -6.85 16.82 -0.53
C GLN A 165 -7.05 17.19 0.95
N GLY A 166 -6.56 16.38 1.89
CA GLY A 166 -6.75 16.59 3.32
C GLY A 166 -8.09 16.06 3.87
N SER A 167 -8.79 15.21 3.12
CA SER A 167 -10.10 14.64 3.47
C SER A 167 -10.03 13.13 3.71
N ALA A 168 -8.99 12.65 4.42
CA ALA A 168 -8.71 11.23 4.65
C ALA A 168 -9.87 10.48 5.36
N ALA A 169 -10.66 11.15 6.20
CA ALA A 169 -11.79 10.54 6.90
C ALA A 169 -12.86 10.00 5.92
N TYR A 170 -13.14 10.69 4.82
CA TYR A 170 -14.07 10.20 3.80
C TYR A 170 -13.54 8.95 3.08
N GLY A 171 -12.24 8.90 2.85
CA GLY A 171 -11.57 7.71 2.31
C GLY A 171 -11.71 6.51 3.25
N MET A 172 -11.49 6.73 4.55
CA MET A 172 -11.67 5.70 5.58
C MET A 172 -13.10 5.16 5.61
N VAL A 173 -14.11 6.03 5.62
CA VAL A 173 -15.52 5.61 5.63
C VAL A 173 -15.85 4.77 4.39
N GLY A 174 -15.36 5.17 3.20
CA GLY A 174 -15.58 4.41 1.97
C GLY A 174 -14.99 3.00 2.03
N ILE A 175 -13.75 2.86 2.50
CA ILE A 175 -13.10 1.55 2.64
C ILE A 175 -13.75 0.71 3.73
N ALA A 176 -14.04 1.30 4.89
CA ALA A 176 -14.67 0.59 6.00
C ALA A 176 -16.06 0.07 5.64
N ALA A 177 -16.87 0.86 4.93
CA ALA A 177 -18.18 0.44 4.46
C ALA A 177 -18.10 -0.78 3.54
N GLY A 178 -17.15 -0.79 2.59
CA GLY A 178 -16.90 -1.94 1.73
C GLY A 178 -16.46 -3.18 2.52
N ALA A 179 -15.55 -3.02 3.47
CA ALA A 179 -15.05 -4.13 4.29
C ALA A 179 -16.16 -4.75 5.17
N VAL A 180 -16.95 -3.92 5.83
CA VAL A 180 -18.11 -4.40 6.65
C VAL A 180 -19.12 -5.15 5.79
N LEU A 181 -19.42 -4.61 4.60
CA LEU A 181 -20.34 -5.28 3.67
C LEU A 181 -19.78 -6.62 3.19
N ASN A 182 -18.50 -6.70 2.91
CA ASN A 182 -17.85 -7.95 2.48
C ASN A 182 -17.95 -9.04 3.56
N VAL A 183 -17.60 -8.71 4.82
CA VAL A 183 -17.70 -9.65 5.95
C VAL A 183 -19.12 -10.20 6.12
N GLY A 184 -20.14 -9.41 5.80
CA GLY A 184 -21.54 -9.86 5.81
C GLY A 184 -21.94 -10.67 4.57
N LEU A 185 -21.46 -10.29 3.39
CA LEU A 185 -21.79 -10.97 2.13
C LEU A 185 -21.05 -12.30 1.94
N ASP A 186 -19.83 -12.45 2.43
CA ASP A 186 -19.05 -13.68 2.30
C ASP A 186 -19.83 -14.91 2.82
N PRO A 187 -20.25 -15.01 4.10
CA PRO A 187 -20.98 -16.17 4.57
C PRO A 187 -22.33 -16.34 3.87
N LEU A 188 -23.00 -15.25 3.51
CA LEU A 188 -24.29 -15.29 2.83
C LEU A 188 -24.17 -15.91 1.43
N LEU A 189 -23.21 -15.47 0.62
CA LEU A 189 -23.07 -15.94 -0.75
C LEU A 189 -22.33 -17.27 -0.84
N ILE A 190 -21.32 -17.50 0.01
CA ILE A 190 -20.54 -18.74 0.01
C ILE A 190 -21.40 -19.90 0.50
N PHE A 191 -22.05 -19.76 1.67
CA PHE A 191 -22.78 -20.83 2.35
C PHE A 191 -24.29 -20.71 2.19
N GLY A 192 -24.86 -19.52 2.36
CA GLY A 192 -26.31 -19.31 2.30
C GLY A 192 -26.89 -19.60 0.92
N LEU A 193 -26.23 -19.14 -0.14
CA LEU A 193 -26.63 -19.39 -1.54
C LEU A 193 -25.83 -20.54 -2.18
N ASN A 194 -24.97 -21.23 -1.45
CA ASN A 194 -24.14 -22.34 -1.93
C ASN A 194 -23.32 -22.03 -3.19
N MET A 195 -22.88 -20.77 -3.35
CA MET A 195 -22.11 -20.37 -4.51
C MET A 195 -20.61 -20.71 -4.41
N GLY A 196 -20.16 -21.15 -3.23
CA GLY A 196 -18.77 -21.52 -3.00
C GLY A 196 -17.79 -20.39 -3.35
N VAL A 197 -16.74 -20.69 -4.11
CA VAL A 197 -15.68 -19.75 -4.52
C VAL A 197 -16.24 -18.59 -5.36
N ALA A 198 -17.23 -18.83 -6.22
CA ALA A 198 -17.88 -17.78 -6.98
C ALA A 198 -18.66 -16.80 -6.07
N GLY A 199 -19.19 -17.28 -4.95
CA GLY A 199 -19.82 -16.45 -3.93
C GLY A 199 -18.84 -15.47 -3.28
N ALA A 200 -17.65 -15.94 -2.91
CA ALA A 200 -16.58 -15.08 -2.39
C ALA A 200 -16.18 -13.98 -3.41
N ALA A 201 -16.03 -14.35 -4.68
CA ALA A 201 -15.73 -13.37 -5.73
C ALA A 201 -16.84 -12.33 -5.88
N LEU A 202 -18.09 -12.75 -5.87
CA LEU A 202 -19.24 -11.86 -5.97
C LEU A 202 -19.35 -10.94 -4.75
N ALA A 203 -19.14 -11.47 -3.54
CA ALA A 203 -19.10 -10.66 -2.32
C ALA A 203 -18.03 -9.57 -2.41
N THR A 204 -16.85 -9.91 -2.88
CA THR A 204 -15.73 -8.97 -3.07
C THR A 204 -16.10 -7.86 -4.04
N ILE A 205 -16.60 -8.17 -5.25
CA ILE A 205 -16.91 -7.13 -6.23
C ILE A 205 -18.10 -6.25 -5.82
N LEU A 206 -19.10 -6.79 -5.16
CA LEU A 206 -20.25 -6.01 -4.65
C LEU A 206 -19.79 -5.06 -3.52
N SER A 207 -18.95 -5.52 -2.63
CA SER A 207 -18.40 -4.73 -1.54
C SER A 207 -17.49 -3.61 -2.06
N GLN A 208 -16.68 -3.91 -3.05
CA GLN A 208 -15.83 -2.91 -3.71
C GLN A 208 -16.66 -1.89 -4.50
N LEU A 209 -17.78 -2.31 -5.11
CA LEU A 209 -18.70 -1.39 -5.77
C LEU A 209 -19.35 -0.44 -4.75
N ALA A 210 -19.78 -0.95 -3.61
CA ALA A 210 -20.30 -0.13 -2.52
C ALA A 210 -19.25 0.86 -2.00
N SER A 211 -18.01 0.40 -1.81
CA SER A 211 -16.87 1.26 -1.47
C SER A 211 -16.66 2.36 -2.51
N PHE A 212 -16.68 2.01 -3.79
CA PHE A 212 -16.56 2.98 -4.89
C PHE A 212 -17.66 4.04 -4.86
N CYS A 213 -18.92 3.64 -4.67
CA CYS A 213 -20.05 4.58 -4.55
C CYS A 213 -19.89 5.50 -3.34
N MET A 214 -19.45 4.96 -2.19
CA MET A 214 -19.21 5.74 -0.99
C MET A 214 -18.05 6.75 -1.17
N LEU A 215 -17.00 6.36 -1.87
CA LEU A 215 -15.87 7.24 -2.21
C LEU A 215 -16.30 8.36 -3.16
N LEU A 216 -17.14 8.07 -4.16
CA LEU A 216 -17.73 9.10 -5.05
C LEU A 216 -18.59 10.09 -4.27
N LEU A 217 -19.43 9.60 -3.34
CA LEU A 217 -20.21 10.46 -2.44
C LEU A 217 -19.30 11.29 -1.54
N GLY A 218 -18.20 10.72 -1.05
CA GLY A 218 -17.17 11.43 -0.29
C GLY A 218 -16.53 12.56 -1.10
N CYS A 219 -16.21 12.33 -2.37
CA CYS A 219 -15.70 13.36 -3.27
C CYS A 219 -16.74 14.48 -3.54
N ALA A 220 -18.02 14.12 -3.68
CA ALA A 220 -19.08 15.09 -3.95
C ALA A 220 -19.40 15.98 -2.74
N ARG A 221 -19.40 15.41 -1.52
CA ARG A 221 -19.84 16.09 -0.29
C ARG A 221 -18.67 16.67 0.53
N GLY A 222 -17.58 15.92 0.64
CA GLY A 222 -16.47 16.19 1.55
C GLY A 222 -15.15 16.53 0.87
N GLY A 223 -15.03 16.30 -0.42
CA GLY A 223 -13.83 16.59 -1.19
C GLY A 223 -13.58 18.09 -1.34
N ASN A 224 -12.30 18.44 -1.39
CA ASN A 224 -11.83 19.80 -1.65
C ASN A 224 -11.94 20.16 -3.14
N LEU A 225 -11.89 19.15 -4.00
CA LEU A 225 -11.97 19.25 -5.46
C LEU A 225 -13.23 18.57 -5.97
N ARG A 226 -13.83 19.15 -6.99
CA ARG A 226 -14.95 18.54 -7.70
C ARG A 226 -14.42 17.73 -8.89
N ILE A 227 -14.55 16.40 -8.82
CA ILE A 227 -14.21 15.51 -9.92
C ILE A 227 -15.33 15.60 -10.95
N ARG A 228 -15.06 16.26 -12.07
CA ARG A 228 -16.00 16.39 -13.18
C ARG A 228 -15.33 15.90 -14.46
N LEU A 229 -16.02 15.06 -15.22
CA LEU A 229 -15.53 14.62 -16.54
C LEU A 229 -15.24 15.79 -17.50
N LYS A 230 -15.91 16.92 -17.29
CA LYS A 230 -15.67 18.16 -18.03
C LYS A 230 -14.24 18.71 -17.86
N ASN A 231 -13.59 18.39 -16.72
CA ASN A 231 -12.22 18.81 -16.43
C ASN A 231 -11.16 17.85 -16.95
N LEU A 232 -11.57 16.82 -17.71
CA LEU A 232 -10.67 15.84 -18.32
C LEU A 232 -9.74 16.54 -19.31
N CYS A 233 -8.44 16.33 -19.13
CA CYS A 233 -7.42 16.98 -19.94
C CYS A 233 -6.30 15.99 -20.27
N PHE A 234 -6.11 15.71 -21.55
CA PHE A 234 -5.07 14.81 -22.06
C PHE A 234 -3.79 15.60 -22.41
N ARG A 235 -3.26 16.34 -21.42
CA ARG A 235 -1.98 17.05 -21.57
C ARG A 235 -0.81 16.12 -21.25
N ARG A 236 0.23 16.15 -22.07
CA ARG A 236 1.43 15.30 -21.89
C ARG A 236 2.11 15.50 -20.53
N ASP A 237 2.12 16.72 -20.04
CA ASP A 237 2.71 17.06 -18.73
C ASP A 237 1.98 16.38 -17.57
N LEU A 238 0.64 16.26 -17.61
CA LEU A 238 -0.14 15.55 -16.59
C LEU A 238 0.20 14.04 -16.58
N PHE A 239 0.34 13.43 -17.75
CA PHE A 239 0.76 12.02 -17.87
C PHE A 239 2.16 11.80 -17.29
N LEU A 240 3.10 12.70 -17.60
CA LEU A 240 4.46 12.64 -17.08
C LEU A 240 4.48 12.80 -15.55
N GLU A 241 3.67 13.69 -14.98
CA GLU A 241 3.58 13.86 -13.53
C GLU A 241 2.95 12.64 -12.84
N ILE A 242 1.93 12.01 -13.44
CA ILE A 242 1.39 10.74 -12.95
C ILE A 242 2.46 9.66 -12.97
N GLY A 243 3.22 9.55 -14.08
CA GLY A 243 4.32 8.60 -14.21
C GLY A 243 5.39 8.81 -13.13
N LYS A 244 5.86 10.04 -12.99
CA LYS A 244 6.90 10.41 -12.01
C LYS A 244 6.47 10.11 -10.57
N GLY A 245 5.24 10.47 -10.19
CA GLY A 245 4.72 10.27 -8.83
C GLY A 245 4.27 8.84 -8.55
N GLY A 246 3.82 8.11 -9.58
CA GLY A 246 3.29 6.75 -9.46
C GLY A 246 4.34 5.65 -9.57
N LEU A 247 5.41 5.86 -10.37
CA LEU A 247 6.45 4.85 -10.62
C LEU A 247 7.07 4.26 -9.34
N PRO A 248 7.44 5.04 -8.32
CA PRO A 248 7.95 4.47 -7.08
C PRO A 248 6.98 3.49 -6.40
N SER A 249 5.68 3.78 -6.46
CA SER A 249 4.65 2.91 -5.87
C SER A 249 4.48 1.61 -6.67
N LEU A 250 4.51 1.69 -7.99
CA LEU A 250 4.46 0.52 -8.87
C LEU A 250 5.67 -0.39 -8.66
N CYS A 251 6.87 0.18 -8.62
CA CYS A 251 8.11 -0.57 -8.35
C CYS A 251 8.06 -1.24 -6.98
N ARG A 252 7.62 -0.55 -5.95
CA ARG A 252 7.50 -1.10 -4.60
C ARG A 252 6.57 -2.30 -4.54
N GLN A 253 5.38 -2.22 -5.15
CA GLN A 253 4.41 -3.31 -5.17
C GLN A 253 4.89 -4.50 -6.00
N GLY A 254 5.43 -4.26 -7.19
CA GLY A 254 5.95 -5.31 -8.06
C GLY A 254 7.12 -6.07 -7.43
N LEU A 255 8.07 -5.33 -6.85
CA LEU A 255 9.23 -5.93 -6.18
C LEU A 255 8.86 -6.68 -4.91
N ALA A 256 7.85 -6.24 -4.16
CA ALA A 256 7.36 -6.97 -3.00
C ALA A 256 6.80 -8.35 -3.39
N SER A 257 6.10 -8.44 -4.52
CA SER A 257 5.60 -9.72 -5.05
C SER A 257 6.75 -10.65 -5.48
N ILE A 258 7.75 -10.13 -6.21
CA ILE A 258 8.93 -10.89 -6.61
C ILE A 258 9.74 -11.35 -5.39
N ALA A 259 9.91 -10.46 -4.40
CA ALA A 259 10.59 -10.77 -3.15
C ALA A 259 9.93 -11.93 -2.38
N THR A 260 8.60 -11.96 -2.35
CA THR A 260 7.84 -13.06 -1.73
C THR A 260 8.07 -14.38 -2.45
N ILE A 261 8.11 -14.39 -3.78
CA ILE A 261 8.41 -15.60 -4.57
C ILE A 261 9.83 -16.09 -4.27
N CYS A 262 10.81 -15.18 -4.24
CA CYS A 262 12.21 -15.54 -3.92
C CYS A 262 12.33 -16.08 -2.50
N LEU A 263 11.64 -15.47 -1.52
CA LEU A 263 11.61 -15.94 -0.14
C LEU A 263 11.06 -17.36 -0.02
N ASN A 264 9.91 -17.61 -0.64
CA ASN A 264 9.28 -18.93 -0.61
C ASN A 264 10.16 -20.00 -1.27
N ARG A 265 10.81 -19.67 -2.38
CA ARG A 265 11.76 -20.57 -3.04
C ARG A 265 12.97 -20.89 -2.15
N SER A 266 13.55 -19.88 -1.52
CA SER A 266 14.70 -20.05 -0.63
C SER A 266 14.33 -20.83 0.64
N ALA A 267 13.18 -20.52 1.25
CA ALA A 267 12.67 -21.24 2.41
C ALA A 267 12.33 -22.71 2.08
N GLY A 268 11.83 -22.97 0.86
CA GLY A 268 11.48 -24.31 0.38
C GLY A 268 12.66 -25.30 0.33
N LEU A 269 13.88 -24.81 0.26
CA LEU A 269 15.09 -25.67 0.34
C LEU A 269 15.26 -26.32 1.73
N TYR A 270 14.60 -25.76 2.76
CA TYR A 270 14.69 -26.22 4.15
C TYR A 270 13.40 -26.89 4.64
N GLY A 271 12.49 -27.21 3.74
CA GLY A 271 11.25 -27.94 4.00
C GLY A 271 10.01 -27.07 4.15
N ASP A 272 8.86 -27.73 4.24
CA ASP A 272 7.55 -27.07 4.30
C ASP A 272 7.34 -26.27 5.59
N ALA A 273 7.94 -26.72 6.70
CA ALA A 273 7.90 -26.00 7.96
C ALA A 273 8.56 -24.62 7.86
N ALA A 274 9.66 -24.49 7.11
CA ALA A 274 10.35 -23.22 6.89
C ALA A 274 9.48 -22.27 6.04
N ILE A 275 8.82 -22.75 4.98
CA ILE A 275 7.89 -21.96 4.17
C ILE A 275 6.72 -21.48 5.05
N ALA A 276 6.13 -22.39 5.82
CA ALA A 276 5.02 -22.07 6.71
C ALA A 276 5.43 -21.02 7.76
N ALA A 277 6.60 -21.19 8.38
CA ALA A 277 7.13 -20.27 9.38
C ALA A 277 7.36 -18.88 8.79
N MET A 278 8.00 -18.75 7.63
CA MET A 278 8.25 -17.46 7.00
C MET A 278 6.95 -16.79 6.54
N SER A 279 5.95 -17.55 6.11
CA SER A 279 4.62 -17.03 5.79
C SER A 279 3.93 -16.45 7.02
N VAL A 280 4.01 -17.12 8.16
CA VAL A 280 3.45 -16.64 9.43
C VAL A 280 4.18 -15.37 9.89
N VAL A 281 5.51 -15.36 9.86
CA VAL A 281 6.32 -14.17 10.18
C VAL A 281 5.94 -13.00 9.31
N SER A 282 5.79 -13.20 8.00
CA SER A 282 5.39 -12.16 7.05
C SER A 282 4.00 -11.59 7.37
N ARG A 283 3.05 -12.44 7.76
CA ARG A 283 1.69 -12.00 8.16
C ARG A 283 1.69 -11.20 9.46
N ALA A 284 2.47 -11.65 10.45
CA ALA A 284 2.61 -10.92 11.71
C ALA A 284 3.22 -9.53 11.49
N MET A 285 4.27 -9.45 10.68
CA MET A 285 4.94 -8.18 10.35
C MET A 285 4.06 -7.26 9.47
N MET A 286 3.18 -7.83 8.64
CA MET A 286 2.28 -7.07 7.76
C MET A 286 1.34 -6.16 8.54
N LEU A 287 0.86 -6.56 9.71
CA LEU A 287 -0.02 -5.74 10.54
C LEU A 287 0.70 -4.47 11.02
N ALA A 288 1.89 -4.61 11.58
CA ALA A 288 2.70 -3.47 12.03
C ALA A 288 3.13 -2.58 10.84
N GLN A 289 3.46 -3.20 9.71
CA GLN A 289 3.81 -2.50 8.48
C GLN A 289 2.62 -1.71 7.91
N SER A 290 1.41 -2.24 7.99
CA SER A 290 0.18 -1.55 7.58
C SER A 290 -0.07 -0.30 8.42
N ALA A 291 0.15 -0.37 9.73
CA ALA A 291 0.05 0.78 10.61
C ALA A 291 1.10 1.86 10.27
N LEU A 292 2.37 1.44 10.04
CA LEU A 292 3.44 2.34 9.62
C LEU A 292 3.13 3.03 8.27
N ILE A 293 2.67 2.27 7.29
CA ILE A 293 2.28 2.81 5.98
C ILE A 293 1.12 3.79 6.13
N GLY A 294 0.10 3.45 6.92
CA GLY A 294 -1.02 4.33 7.19
C GLY A 294 -0.59 5.64 7.86
N PHE A 295 0.34 5.57 8.82
CA PHE A 295 0.92 6.75 9.46
C PHE A 295 1.67 7.65 8.47
N GLY A 296 2.53 7.08 7.65
CA GLY A 296 3.27 7.80 6.63
C GLY A 296 2.36 8.38 5.53
N GLN A 297 1.30 7.67 5.17
CA GLN A 297 0.29 8.17 4.24
C GLN A 297 -0.48 9.37 4.81
N GLY A 298 -0.66 9.46 6.13
CA GLY A 298 -1.22 10.64 6.79
C GLY A 298 -0.30 11.87 6.73
N PHE A 299 1.02 11.65 6.70
CA PHE A 299 2.01 12.72 6.52
C PHE A 299 2.01 13.30 5.10
N GLN A 300 1.76 12.51 4.06
CA GLN A 300 1.89 12.94 2.66
C GLN A 300 1.06 14.20 2.30
N PRO A 301 -0.25 14.31 2.63
CA PRO A 301 -1.00 15.53 2.34
C PRO A 301 -0.46 16.75 3.06
N VAL A 302 -0.06 16.62 4.33
CA VAL A 302 0.54 17.72 5.09
C VAL A 302 1.86 18.16 4.44
N CYS A 303 2.70 17.20 4.05
CA CYS A 303 3.94 17.45 3.31
C CYS A 303 3.67 18.17 1.99
N GLY A 304 2.74 17.65 1.16
CA GLY A 304 2.46 18.19 -0.17
C GLY A 304 1.94 19.62 -0.14
N PHE A 305 0.99 19.94 0.73
CA PHE A 305 0.48 21.30 0.91
C PHE A 305 1.55 22.28 1.37
N ASN A 306 2.32 21.93 2.41
CA ASN A 306 3.36 22.82 2.93
C ASN A 306 4.53 22.97 1.95
N TYR A 307 4.89 21.92 1.21
CA TYR A 307 5.91 22.01 0.16
C TYR A 307 5.43 22.89 -1.01
N GLY A 308 4.17 22.73 -1.44
CA GLY A 308 3.57 23.59 -2.47
C GLY A 308 3.52 25.05 -2.08
N ALA A 309 3.23 25.34 -0.81
CA ALA A 309 3.19 26.69 -0.23
C ALA A 309 4.58 27.30 0.08
N GLY A 310 5.69 26.59 -0.23
CA GLY A 310 7.04 27.08 0.10
C GLY A 310 7.41 26.98 1.59
N LEU A 311 6.58 26.38 2.41
CA LEU A 311 6.80 26.25 3.87
C LEU A 311 7.72 25.07 4.23
N TYR A 312 8.95 25.09 3.72
CA TYR A 312 9.91 23.98 3.84
C TYR A 312 10.26 23.64 5.29
N HIS A 313 10.28 24.61 6.20
CA HIS A 313 10.53 24.37 7.62
C HIS A 313 9.46 23.44 8.23
N ARG A 314 8.18 23.60 7.84
CA ARG A 314 7.07 22.77 8.31
C ARG A 314 7.14 21.36 7.74
N VAL A 315 7.58 21.22 6.49
CA VAL A 315 7.83 19.90 5.89
C VAL A 315 8.90 19.14 6.68
N LYS A 316 9.99 19.81 7.05
CA LYS A 316 11.07 19.20 7.87
C LYS A 316 10.61 18.88 9.29
N GLU A 317 9.82 19.74 9.89
CA GLU A 317 9.21 19.51 11.22
C GLU A 317 8.33 18.26 11.17
N GLY A 318 7.42 18.16 10.17
CA GLY A 318 6.57 17.00 9.98
C GLY A 318 7.35 15.72 9.71
N PHE A 319 8.40 15.78 8.91
CA PHE A 319 9.29 14.65 8.66
C PHE A 319 9.95 14.15 9.94
N ARG A 320 10.55 15.05 10.73
CA ARG A 320 11.18 14.70 12.01
C ARG A 320 10.19 14.11 13.00
N PHE A 321 8.98 14.71 13.07
CA PHE A 321 7.88 14.18 13.89
C PHE A 321 7.52 12.75 13.47
N CYS A 322 7.33 12.51 12.18
CA CYS A 322 6.96 11.19 11.67
C CYS A 322 8.06 10.15 11.88
N VAL A 323 9.31 10.49 11.63
CA VAL A 323 10.46 9.60 11.88
C VAL A 323 10.55 9.25 13.35
N LYS A 324 10.45 10.23 14.25
CA LYS A 324 10.50 10.00 15.70
C LYS A 324 9.41 9.02 16.16
N TRP A 325 8.16 9.32 15.85
CA TRP A 325 7.03 8.53 16.36
C TRP A 325 6.90 7.18 15.66
N SER A 326 7.21 7.06 14.37
CA SER A 326 7.28 5.76 13.72
C SER A 326 8.37 4.87 14.29
N THR A 327 9.55 5.42 14.59
CA THR A 327 10.64 4.67 15.22
C THR A 327 10.27 4.22 16.63
N VAL A 328 9.66 5.09 17.44
CA VAL A 328 9.17 4.73 18.78
C VAL A 328 8.14 3.61 18.72
N PHE A 329 7.14 3.73 17.82
CA PHE A 329 6.12 2.70 17.62
C PHE A 329 6.75 1.36 17.20
N LEU A 330 7.63 1.38 16.19
CA LEU A 330 8.27 0.16 15.70
C LEU A 330 9.22 -0.46 16.73
N THR A 331 9.87 0.35 17.56
CA THR A 331 10.69 -0.15 18.67
C THR A 331 9.82 -0.86 19.70
N ALA A 332 8.66 -0.30 20.06
CA ALA A 332 7.72 -0.95 20.97
C ALA A 332 7.21 -2.29 20.40
N VAL A 333 6.82 -2.31 19.12
CA VAL A 333 6.43 -3.55 18.43
C VAL A 333 7.58 -4.56 18.37
N SER A 334 8.81 -4.09 18.13
CA SER A 334 10.00 -4.95 18.11
C SER A 334 10.28 -5.59 19.47
N VAL A 335 10.17 -4.83 20.56
CA VAL A 335 10.33 -5.39 21.91
C VAL A 335 9.27 -6.46 22.18
N LEU A 336 8.00 -6.19 21.85
CA LEU A 336 6.94 -7.20 21.96
C LEU A 336 7.24 -8.44 21.11
N GLY A 337 7.70 -8.25 19.87
CA GLY A 337 8.07 -9.33 18.97
C GLY A 337 9.25 -10.16 19.49
N LEU A 338 10.27 -9.53 20.10
CA LEU A 338 11.41 -10.22 20.70
C LEU A 338 11.01 -11.09 21.88
N VAL A 339 10.13 -10.57 22.74
CA VAL A 339 9.68 -11.28 23.97
C VAL A 339 8.66 -12.36 23.64
N LEU A 340 7.65 -12.04 22.81
CA LEU A 340 6.49 -12.89 22.55
C LEU A 340 6.58 -13.67 21.22
N ALA A 341 7.77 -13.77 20.60
CA ALA A 341 7.91 -14.40 19.30
C ALA A 341 7.30 -15.82 19.22
N PRO A 342 7.57 -16.76 20.16
CA PRO A 342 6.97 -18.10 20.09
C PRO A 342 5.44 -18.06 20.21
N GLN A 343 4.89 -17.21 21.07
CA GLN A 343 3.45 -17.06 21.28
C GLN A 343 2.76 -16.47 20.04
N ILE A 344 3.39 -15.47 19.42
CA ILE A 344 2.86 -14.84 18.19
C ILE A 344 2.79 -15.90 17.07
N ILE A 345 3.85 -16.68 16.86
CA ILE A 345 3.85 -17.73 15.84
C ILE A 345 2.82 -18.81 16.17
N ALA A 346 2.71 -19.24 17.43
CA ALA A 346 1.77 -20.27 17.88
C ALA A 346 0.30 -19.89 17.65
N VAL A 347 -0.05 -18.61 17.72
CA VAL A 347 -1.41 -18.12 17.41
C VAL A 347 -1.79 -18.42 15.96
N PHE A 348 -0.85 -18.31 15.03
CA PHE A 348 -1.11 -18.60 13.61
C PHE A 348 -0.98 -20.08 13.28
N ARG A 349 -0.03 -20.79 13.86
CA ARG A 349 0.18 -22.21 13.65
C ARG A 349 0.89 -22.84 14.85
N ASN A 350 0.18 -23.76 15.49
CA ASN A 350 0.69 -24.48 16.65
C ASN A 350 1.41 -25.77 16.21
N ASP A 351 2.61 -25.60 15.67
CA ASP A 351 3.49 -26.68 15.21
C ASP A 351 4.90 -26.40 15.77
N PRO A 352 5.54 -27.35 16.50
CA PRO A 352 6.84 -27.12 17.14
C PRO A 352 7.93 -26.66 16.19
N ASP A 353 8.01 -27.25 14.99
CA ASP A 353 9.05 -26.92 14.01
C ASP A 353 8.82 -25.52 13.42
N VAL A 354 7.56 -25.19 13.13
CA VAL A 354 7.17 -23.85 12.66
C VAL A 354 7.43 -22.79 13.72
N ILE A 355 7.13 -23.08 15.00
CA ILE A 355 7.37 -22.16 16.11
C ILE A 355 8.88 -21.95 16.31
N ALA A 356 9.69 -23.01 16.28
CA ALA A 356 11.14 -22.89 16.47
C ALA A 356 11.79 -22.04 15.38
N PHE A 357 11.48 -22.31 14.12
CA PHE A 357 12.00 -21.57 12.97
C PHE A 357 11.45 -20.14 12.93
N GLY A 358 10.14 -19.98 13.06
CA GLY A 358 9.45 -18.70 12.96
C GLY A 358 9.79 -17.73 14.10
N ALA A 359 9.92 -18.22 15.33
CA ALA A 359 10.30 -17.39 16.47
C ALA A 359 11.72 -16.81 16.30
N ARG A 360 12.67 -17.61 15.80
CA ARG A 360 14.02 -17.11 15.48
C ARG A 360 13.98 -16.06 14.39
N ALA A 361 13.27 -16.33 13.29
CA ALA A 361 13.13 -15.40 12.17
C ALA A 361 12.47 -14.09 12.61
N LEU A 362 11.38 -14.16 13.38
CA LEU A 362 10.67 -12.99 13.88
C LEU A 362 11.57 -12.12 14.80
N ARG A 363 12.32 -12.76 15.70
CA ARG A 363 13.27 -12.04 16.55
C ARG A 363 14.34 -11.31 15.76
N LEU A 364 14.92 -11.96 14.76
CA LEU A 364 15.92 -11.34 13.88
C LEU A 364 15.34 -10.16 13.09
N GLN A 365 14.12 -10.28 12.57
CA GLN A 365 13.46 -9.17 11.89
C GLN A 365 13.14 -8.01 12.83
N CYS A 366 12.72 -8.29 14.05
CA CYS A 366 12.46 -7.25 15.07
C CYS A 366 13.69 -6.42 15.41
N LEU A 367 14.91 -6.94 15.30
CA LEU A 367 16.14 -6.18 15.57
C LEU A 367 16.35 -5.02 14.59
N ALA A 368 16.01 -5.22 13.32
CA ALA A 368 16.15 -4.19 12.28
C ALA A 368 14.86 -3.40 12.03
N PHE A 369 13.72 -3.86 12.51
CA PHE A 369 12.42 -3.28 12.21
C PHE A 369 12.24 -1.79 12.58
N PRO A 370 12.83 -1.26 13.69
CA PRO A 370 12.80 0.18 13.99
C PRO A 370 13.36 1.06 12.86
N LEU A 371 14.32 0.55 12.08
CA LEU A 371 14.91 1.27 10.95
C LEU A 371 13.91 1.51 9.81
N CYS A 372 12.89 0.67 9.69
CA CYS A 372 11.84 0.79 8.67
C CYS A 372 11.08 2.12 8.78
N GLY A 373 10.97 2.70 9.98
CA GLY A 373 10.35 4.01 10.17
C GLY A 373 11.02 5.09 9.32
N VAL A 374 12.34 5.16 9.39
CA VAL A 374 13.13 6.11 8.58
C VAL A 374 13.00 5.81 7.10
N ILE A 375 13.12 4.55 6.70
CA ILE A 375 13.07 4.14 5.29
C ILE A 375 11.73 4.52 4.65
N VAL A 376 10.62 4.16 5.28
CA VAL A 376 9.27 4.37 4.74
C VAL A 376 8.92 5.86 4.69
N ILE A 377 9.14 6.59 5.78
CA ILE A 377 8.83 8.02 5.84
C ILE A 377 9.69 8.82 4.84
N SER A 378 10.97 8.46 4.68
CA SER A 378 11.86 9.09 3.69
C SER A 378 11.41 8.82 2.25
N SER A 379 10.98 7.60 1.95
CA SER A 379 10.43 7.23 0.64
C SER A 379 9.16 8.04 0.33
N MET A 380 8.27 8.20 1.32
CA MET A 380 7.04 8.97 1.16
C MET A 380 7.30 10.48 1.03
N LEU A 381 8.27 11.03 1.77
CA LEU A 381 8.72 12.41 1.62
C LEU A 381 9.19 12.67 0.19
N THR A 382 10.18 11.91 -0.27
CA THR A 382 10.80 12.10 -1.60
C THR A 382 9.79 11.93 -2.74
N GLN A 383 8.84 10.99 -2.61
CA GLN A 383 7.75 10.80 -3.56
C GLN A 383 6.81 12.00 -3.59
N THR A 384 6.44 12.55 -2.43
CA THR A 384 5.48 13.66 -2.32
C THR A 384 6.06 14.97 -2.88
N ILE A 385 7.33 15.25 -2.64
CA ILE A 385 8.00 16.45 -3.15
C ILE A 385 8.53 16.31 -4.59
N ASN A 386 8.18 15.20 -5.26
CA ASN A 386 8.55 14.91 -6.67
C ASN A 386 10.07 14.78 -6.93
N LYS A 387 10.85 14.33 -5.95
CA LYS A 387 12.23 13.92 -6.12
C LYS A 387 12.29 12.49 -6.69
N VAL A 388 11.93 12.37 -7.99
CA VAL A 388 11.64 11.09 -8.68
C VAL A 388 12.77 10.08 -8.55
N TRP A 389 14.03 10.51 -8.77
CA TRP A 389 15.19 9.63 -8.66
C TRP A 389 15.33 9.03 -7.26
N GLN A 390 15.36 9.90 -6.25
CA GLN A 390 15.48 9.47 -4.85
C GLN A 390 14.31 8.59 -4.43
N ALA A 391 13.08 8.98 -4.80
CA ALA A 391 11.89 8.19 -4.50
C ALA A 391 11.92 6.80 -5.15
N SER A 392 12.37 6.69 -6.40
CA SER A 392 12.48 5.42 -7.12
C SER A 392 13.57 4.53 -6.52
N VAL A 393 14.74 5.09 -6.22
CA VAL A 393 15.83 4.35 -5.56
C VAL A 393 15.37 3.81 -4.21
N LEU A 394 14.74 4.64 -3.37
CA LEU A 394 14.25 4.21 -2.06
C LEU A 394 13.11 3.18 -2.15
N ALA A 395 12.24 3.28 -3.15
CA ALA A 395 11.17 2.31 -3.38
C ALA A 395 11.71 0.93 -3.78
N VAL A 396 12.80 0.90 -4.58
CA VAL A 396 13.44 -0.32 -5.05
C VAL A 396 14.40 -0.90 -4.01
N ALA A 397 15.03 -0.06 -3.17
CA ALA A 397 16.15 -0.45 -2.33
C ALA A 397 15.81 -1.60 -1.39
N ARG A 398 14.73 -1.50 -0.63
CA ARG A 398 14.41 -2.45 0.44
C ARG A 398 14.11 -3.84 -0.09
N GLN A 399 13.19 -3.97 -1.03
CA GLN A 399 12.72 -5.28 -1.51
C GLN A 399 13.48 -5.76 -2.76
N GLY A 400 13.88 -4.85 -3.64
CA GLY A 400 14.54 -5.19 -4.90
C GLY A 400 16.04 -5.28 -4.77
N LEU A 401 16.68 -4.16 -4.43
CA LEU A 401 18.14 -4.03 -4.51
C LEU A 401 18.87 -4.85 -3.43
N PHE A 402 18.33 -4.90 -2.22
CA PHE A 402 19.00 -5.56 -1.09
C PHE A 402 18.36 -6.89 -0.70
N PHE A 403 17.02 -6.99 -0.64
CA PHE A 403 16.37 -8.22 -0.17
C PHE A 403 16.50 -9.38 -1.17
N ILE A 404 16.20 -9.16 -2.45
CA ILE A 404 16.26 -10.24 -3.45
C ILE A 404 17.65 -10.85 -3.54
N PRO A 405 18.76 -10.06 -3.69
CA PRO A 405 20.10 -10.65 -3.63
C PRO A 405 20.42 -11.33 -2.30
N ALA A 406 19.99 -10.74 -1.17
CA ALA A 406 20.25 -11.31 0.15
C ALA A 406 19.57 -12.66 0.33
N VAL A 407 18.28 -12.79 -0.01
CA VAL A 407 17.53 -14.03 0.15
C VAL A 407 18.00 -15.15 -0.79
N LEU A 408 18.64 -14.78 -1.90
CA LEU A 408 19.23 -15.75 -2.83
C LEU A 408 20.67 -16.14 -2.43
N ALA A 409 21.47 -15.21 -1.92
CA ALA A 409 22.89 -15.44 -1.63
C ALA A 409 23.14 -15.95 -0.20
N LEU A 410 22.49 -15.37 0.83
CA LEU A 410 22.78 -15.72 2.23
C LEU A 410 22.47 -17.19 2.59
N PRO A 411 21.45 -17.87 2.03
CA PRO A 411 21.23 -19.28 2.29
C PRO A 411 22.37 -20.19 1.85
N HIS A 412 23.12 -19.78 0.82
CA HIS A 412 24.30 -20.54 0.38
C HIS A 412 25.49 -20.44 1.36
N ILE A 413 25.52 -19.38 2.19
CA ILE A 413 26.59 -19.13 3.15
C ILE A 413 26.22 -19.65 4.54
N TRP A 414 25.00 -19.37 5.00
CA TRP A 414 24.53 -19.62 6.36
C TRP A 414 23.32 -20.57 6.46
N GLY A 415 22.94 -21.24 5.37
CA GLY A 415 21.81 -22.17 5.38
C GLY A 415 20.50 -21.51 5.81
N GLU A 416 19.75 -22.16 6.70
CA GLU A 416 18.47 -21.66 7.22
C GLU A 416 18.57 -20.26 7.83
N LEU A 417 19.66 -19.96 8.53
CA LEU A 417 19.91 -18.67 9.12
C LEU A 417 20.00 -17.58 8.03
N GLY A 418 20.51 -17.91 6.84
CA GLY A 418 20.57 -17.00 5.71
C GLY A 418 19.18 -16.55 5.24
N VAL A 419 18.19 -17.45 5.20
CA VAL A 419 16.80 -17.10 4.89
C VAL A 419 16.22 -16.15 5.95
N GLN A 420 16.48 -16.42 7.22
CA GLN A 420 15.99 -15.64 8.34
C GLN A 420 16.64 -14.25 8.42
N LEU A 421 17.92 -14.13 8.03
CA LEU A 421 18.69 -12.89 8.04
C LEU A 421 18.46 -12.01 6.80
N ALA A 422 17.86 -12.52 5.73
CA ALA A 422 17.72 -11.77 4.47
C ALA A 422 16.99 -10.44 4.64
N GLN A 423 15.88 -10.41 5.39
CA GLN A 423 15.12 -9.17 5.62
C GLN A 423 15.85 -8.19 6.56
N PRO A 424 16.39 -8.61 7.72
CA PRO A 424 17.19 -7.70 8.58
C PRO A 424 18.39 -7.09 7.85
N VAL A 425 19.14 -7.86 7.11
CA VAL A 425 20.28 -7.37 6.32
C VAL A 425 19.82 -6.35 5.29
N SER A 426 18.74 -6.65 4.57
CA SER A 426 18.14 -5.71 3.61
C SER A 426 17.70 -4.40 4.28
N ASP A 427 17.07 -4.47 5.44
CA ASP A 427 16.59 -3.29 6.18
C ASP A 427 17.77 -2.41 6.63
N VAL A 428 18.87 -3.00 7.12
CA VAL A 428 20.08 -2.26 7.49
C VAL A 428 20.73 -1.61 6.27
N CYS A 429 20.87 -2.34 5.15
CA CYS A 429 21.45 -1.78 3.92
C CYS A 429 20.57 -0.67 3.34
N ALA A 430 19.25 -0.86 3.33
CA ALA A 430 18.29 0.14 2.88
C ALA A 430 18.34 1.39 3.76
N PHE A 431 18.47 1.24 5.08
CA PHE A 431 18.64 2.36 6.01
C PHE A 431 19.94 3.12 5.70
N ALA A 432 21.07 2.42 5.55
CA ALA A 432 22.35 3.02 5.23
C ALA A 432 22.33 3.83 3.91
N LEU A 433 21.57 3.37 2.92
CA LEU A 433 21.34 4.10 1.67
C LEU A 433 20.39 5.29 1.86
N THR A 434 19.35 5.12 2.68
CA THR A 434 18.30 6.13 2.88
C THR A 434 18.82 7.38 3.56
N VAL A 435 19.67 7.25 4.58
CA VAL A 435 20.13 8.37 5.39
C VAL A 435 20.85 9.44 4.55
N PRO A 436 21.89 9.12 3.75
CA PRO A 436 22.56 10.14 2.95
C PRO A 436 21.66 10.78 1.89
N LEU A 437 20.77 9.98 1.26
CA LEU A 437 19.84 10.50 0.25
C LEU A 437 18.84 11.49 0.85
N VAL A 438 18.25 11.18 2.00
CA VAL A 438 17.29 12.09 2.63
C VAL A 438 17.94 13.32 3.22
N LEU A 439 19.14 13.18 3.78
CA LEU A 439 19.92 14.34 4.25
C LEU A 439 20.25 15.31 3.11
N GLY A 440 20.58 14.78 1.91
CA GLY A 440 20.73 15.57 0.71
C GLY A 440 19.47 16.35 0.35
N VAL A 441 18.31 15.70 0.37
CA VAL A 441 17.01 16.31 0.10
C VAL A 441 16.67 17.40 1.12
N LEU A 442 16.93 17.17 2.40
CA LEU A 442 16.70 18.16 3.45
C LEU A 442 17.61 19.39 3.31
N ARG A 443 18.87 19.20 2.91
CA ARG A 443 19.81 20.31 2.60
C ARG A 443 19.35 21.11 1.39
N ASP A 444 18.84 20.46 0.35
CA ASP A 444 18.28 21.15 -0.81
C ASP A 444 17.11 22.06 -0.42
N MET A 445 16.22 21.57 0.47
CA MET A 445 15.11 22.40 1.00
C MET A 445 15.62 23.59 1.82
N ASP A 446 16.69 23.42 2.62
CA ASP A 446 17.30 24.54 3.34
C ASP A 446 17.86 25.60 2.40
N ARG A 447 18.48 25.16 1.30
CA ARG A 447 18.99 26.06 0.26
C ARG A 447 17.87 26.83 -0.43
N GLN A 448 16.78 26.15 -0.79
CA GLN A 448 15.62 26.81 -1.40
C GLN A 448 14.98 27.83 -0.45
N GLN A 449 14.82 27.50 0.83
CA GLN A 449 14.27 28.41 1.84
C GLN A 449 15.14 29.67 2.03
N ARG A 450 16.47 29.55 1.92
CA ARG A 450 17.38 30.70 1.98
C ARG A 450 17.25 31.61 0.76
N LEU A 451 17.10 31.02 -0.42
CA LEU A 451 16.93 31.77 -1.67
C LEU A 451 15.62 32.56 -1.72
N GLU A 452 14.54 32.00 -1.17
CA GLU A 452 13.23 32.71 -1.07
C GLU A 452 13.24 33.88 -0.07
N LYS A 453 14.08 33.81 0.98
CA LYS A 453 14.23 34.93 1.94
C LYS A 453 15.06 36.08 1.39
N ILE A 454 15.81 35.86 0.32
CA ILE A 454 16.65 36.89 -0.32
C ILE A 454 15.90 37.58 -1.47
N ARG A 455 14.86 36.95 -1.99
CA ARG A 455 13.90 37.55 -2.95
C ARG A 455 12.79 38.30 -2.23
#